data_cbae7a741fdd479587fa8eb1c131307d
#
_entry.id   cbae7a741fdd479587fa8eb1c131307d
#
_cell.length_a   1.000
_cell.length_b   1.000
_cell.length_c   1.000
_cell.angle_alpha   90.00
_cell.angle_beta   90.00
_cell.angle_gamma   90.00
#
_symmetry.space_group_name_H-M   'P 1'
#
loop_
_entity.id
_entity.type
_entity.pdbx_description
1 polymer ?
#
loop_
_entity_poly.entity_id
_entity_poly.type
_entity_poly.pdbx_seq_one_letter_code
_entity_poly.pdbx_strand_id
1 'polypeptide(L)'
;MLTRRSLMGSATALALFMGIAAPAFADPDAALAKLQETVLSKGPSGEDPSPASDVVLSDEELAKIKEMGATAAIVMHYGGNDWSQAQINGLQTQFGAMGIEVIAVTDAGFKPEKQVSDLETIMAQSPDIIVSIPTDPTATAAAYRAAHEAGAKLVFMDNVPTGFVPGTDYVSVVSADNYGNGVAAAHLMAKALGPDGGEIGLVFHAADFFVTKQRYDGFKATIASDYPNITIVDEQGIGGPDFSGDAEKAAGAMLTSNPNIKGIWAVWDVPAEGVMAAARANGRDDLIITTVDLGENVAISMAQGGFIKGLGAQRPYDAGVVEAKLAGYALLGKDAPDFVALPALPVSQDNLLDAWKQVYSTEATENVKASMQ
;
A
#
# COMPACT_ATOMS: atom_id res chain seq x y z
N MET A 1 7.88 -31.11 -90.50
CA MET A 1 6.85 -31.48 -89.49
C MET A 1 7.50 -31.49 -88.15
N LEU A 2 7.29 -30.43 -87.32
CA LEU A 2 7.85 -30.28 -86.02
C LEU A 2 6.68 -29.87 -85.06
N THR A 3 6.28 -30.74 -84.19
CA THR A 3 5.22 -30.58 -83.24
C THR A 3 5.71 -29.79 -82.02
N ARG A 4 5.09 -28.66 -81.74
CA ARG A 4 5.27 -27.88 -80.49
C ARG A 4 4.50 -28.53 -79.37
N ARG A 5 5.20 -28.92 -78.30
CA ARG A 5 4.60 -29.29 -77.01
C ARG A 5 4.48 -28.05 -76.10
N SER A 6 3.28 -27.71 -75.74
CA SER A 6 2.99 -26.67 -74.75
C SER A 6 3.21 -27.23 -73.30
N LEU A 7 4.09 -26.59 -72.53
CA LEU A 7 4.17 -26.81 -71.09
C LEU A 7 3.22 -25.80 -70.38
N MET A 8 2.16 -26.32 -69.76
CA MET A 8 1.39 -25.57 -68.77
C MET A 8 2.09 -25.66 -67.39
N GLY A 9 2.66 -24.55 -66.97
CA GLY A 9 3.17 -24.40 -65.62
C GLY A 9 2.03 -23.99 -64.66
N SER A 10 1.69 -24.86 -63.70
CA SER A 10 0.77 -24.54 -62.61
C SER A 10 1.49 -23.69 -61.58
N ALA A 11 1.12 -22.42 -61.44
CA ALA A 11 1.55 -21.54 -60.34
C ALA A 11 0.68 -21.82 -59.12
N THR A 12 1.26 -22.50 -58.13
CA THR A 12 0.65 -22.66 -56.80
C THR A 12 0.86 -21.38 -56.01
N ALA A 13 -0.19 -20.58 -55.82
CA ALA A 13 -0.19 -19.41 -54.96
C ALA A 13 -0.19 -19.87 -53.50
N LEU A 14 0.94 -19.70 -52.80
CA LEU A 14 1.06 -19.91 -51.35
C LEU A 14 0.49 -18.65 -50.66
N ALA A 15 -0.76 -18.74 -50.15
CA ALA A 15 -1.35 -17.69 -49.32
C ALA A 15 -0.70 -17.75 -47.94
N LEU A 16 0.20 -16.80 -47.65
CA LEU A 16 0.67 -16.54 -46.29
C LEU A 16 -0.50 -15.94 -45.48
N PHE A 17 -1.14 -16.74 -44.63
CA PHE A 17 -1.96 -16.23 -43.57
C PHE A 17 -1.01 -15.60 -42.51
N MET A 18 -0.81 -14.29 -42.56
CA MET A 18 -0.32 -13.53 -41.40
C MET A 18 -1.45 -13.57 -40.36
N GLY A 19 -1.36 -14.50 -39.42
CA GLY A 19 -2.15 -14.46 -38.20
C GLY A 19 -1.81 -13.16 -37.47
N ILE A 20 -2.77 -12.23 -37.41
CA ILE A 20 -2.70 -11.10 -36.51
C ILE A 20 -2.81 -11.76 -35.13
N ALA A 21 -1.69 -11.88 -34.40
CA ALA A 21 -1.73 -12.25 -32.99
C ALA A 21 -2.55 -11.19 -32.30
N ALA A 22 -3.72 -11.57 -31.75
CA ALA A 22 -4.45 -10.69 -30.84
C ALA A 22 -3.50 -10.30 -29.70
N PRO A 23 -3.53 -9.06 -29.23
CA PRO A 23 -2.75 -8.68 -28.07
C PRO A 23 -3.07 -9.66 -26.93
N ALA A 24 -2.05 -10.35 -26.44
CA ALA A 24 -2.20 -11.23 -25.29
C ALA A 24 -2.38 -10.33 -24.08
N PHE A 25 -3.59 -10.29 -23.52
CA PHE A 25 -3.83 -9.66 -22.23
C PHE A 25 -3.01 -10.40 -21.16
N ALA A 26 -2.52 -9.66 -20.16
CA ALA A 26 -1.89 -10.29 -19.02
C ALA A 26 -2.89 -11.23 -18.32
N ASP A 27 -2.41 -12.37 -17.86
CA ASP A 27 -3.18 -13.25 -16.98
C ASP A 27 -3.16 -12.64 -15.56
N PRO A 28 -4.29 -12.11 -15.05
CA PRO A 28 -4.31 -11.46 -13.75
C PRO A 28 -3.88 -12.38 -12.61
N ASP A 29 -4.26 -13.66 -12.65
CA ASP A 29 -3.97 -14.61 -11.56
C ASP A 29 -2.47 -14.93 -11.49
N ALA A 30 -1.83 -15.13 -12.63
CA ALA A 30 -0.38 -15.34 -12.69
C ALA A 30 0.41 -14.10 -12.24
N ALA A 31 -0.07 -12.90 -12.59
CA ALA A 31 0.54 -11.64 -12.16
C ALA A 31 0.40 -11.41 -10.65
N LEU A 32 -0.79 -11.63 -10.10
CA LEU A 32 -1.07 -11.50 -8.67
C LEU A 32 -0.22 -12.45 -7.81
N ALA A 33 0.03 -13.67 -8.27
CA ALA A 33 0.88 -14.63 -7.56
C ALA A 33 2.31 -14.12 -7.40
N LYS A 34 2.89 -13.49 -8.43
CA LYS A 34 4.27 -12.94 -8.39
C LYS A 34 4.43 -11.78 -7.40
N LEU A 35 3.41 -10.99 -7.17
CA LEU A 35 3.46 -9.83 -6.27
C LEU A 35 3.72 -10.22 -4.81
N GLN A 36 3.38 -11.45 -4.42
CA GLN A 36 3.64 -11.94 -3.07
C GLN A 36 5.09 -12.36 -2.83
N GLU A 37 5.87 -12.54 -3.91
CA GLU A 37 7.26 -13.00 -3.87
C GLU A 37 8.26 -11.87 -4.12
N THR A 38 7.81 -10.73 -4.65
CA THR A 38 8.69 -9.63 -5.07
C THR A 38 8.19 -8.29 -4.56
N VAL A 39 9.13 -7.36 -4.31
CA VAL A 39 8.82 -5.96 -4.00
C VAL A 39 9.16 -5.11 -5.23
N LEU A 40 8.20 -4.33 -5.70
CA LEU A 40 8.34 -3.45 -6.85
C LEU A 40 8.67 -2.01 -6.47
N SER A 41 8.34 -1.61 -5.24
CA SER A 41 8.63 -0.28 -4.71
C SER A 41 10.12 -0.03 -4.53
N LYS A 42 10.51 1.22 -4.70
CA LYS A 42 11.80 1.76 -4.24
C LYS A 42 11.58 2.57 -2.97
N GLY A 43 12.62 2.73 -2.17
CA GLY A 43 12.60 3.60 -1.00
C GLY A 43 12.47 5.08 -1.36
N PRO A 44 12.26 5.97 -0.36
CA PRO A 44 12.02 7.39 -0.57
C PRO A 44 13.14 8.14 -1.33
N SER A 45 14.39 7.66 -1.25
CA SER A 45 15.53 8.22 -2.00
C SER A 45 15.96 7.33 -3.18
N GLY A 46 15.17 6.30 -3.53
CA GLY A 46 15.42 5.38 -4.63
C GLY A 46 16.14 4.09 -4.23
N GLU A 47 16.23 3.81 -2.94
CA GLU A 47 16.88 2.61 -2.39
C GLU A 47 16.20 1.33 -2.87
N ASP A 48 17.01 0.28 -3.08
CA ASP A 48 16.48 -1.07 -3.30
C ASP A 48 15.93 -1.66 -2.00
N PRO A 49 14.79 -2.39 -2.05
CA PRO A 49 14.20 -2.97 -0.87
C PRO A 49 15.01 -4.16 -0.35
N SER A 50 15.22 -4.21 0.97
CA SER A 50 15.67 -5.41 1.66
C SER A 50 14.48 -6.21 2.18
N PRO A 51 14.53 -7.56 2.17
CA PRO A 51 13.44 -8.38 2.70
C PRO A 51 13.25 -8.19 4.20
N ALA A 52 12.01 -8.08 4.65
CA ALA A 52 11.68 -8.00 6.08
C ALA A 52 12.12 -9.25 6.87
N SER A 53 12.21 -10.43 6.21
CA SER A 53 12.70 -11.68 6.79
C SER A 53 14.17 -11.62 7.24
N ASP A 54 14.95 -10.69 6.67
CA ASP A 54 16.38 -10.57 7.00
C ASP A 54 16.60 -9.76 8.28
N VAL A 55 15.57 -9.07 8.78
CA VAL A 55 15.61 -8.32 10.04
C VAL A 55 15.33 -9.27 11.21
N VAL A 56 16.41 -9.85 11.75
CA VAL A 56 16.33 -10.85 12.81
C VAL A 56 17.19 -10.45 14.01
N LEU A 57 16.68 -10.75 15.20
CA LEU A 57 17.39 -10.64 16.48
C LEU A 57 17.54 -12.04 17.08
N SER A 58 18.75 -12.41 17.48
CA SER A 58 18.99 -13.65 18.20
C SER A 58 18.52 -13.54 19.66
N ASP A 59 18.36 -14.67 20.35
CA ASP A 59 18.00 -14.69 21.77
C ASP A 59 19.03 -13.94 22.63
N GLU A 60 20.33 -14.01 22.26
CA GLU A 60 21.40 -13.29 22.94
C GLU A 60 21.28 -11.77 22.73
N GLU A 61 20.95 -11.32 21.51
CA GLU A 61 20.70 -9.92 21.20
C GLU A 61 19.46 -9.38 21.95
N LEU A 62 18.39 -10.17 21.99
CA LEU A 62 17.17 -9.84 22.76
C LEU A 62 17.47 -9.71 24.27
N ALA A 63 18.28 -10.59 24.84
CA ALA A 63 18.67 -10.50 26.23
C ALA A 63 19.47 -9.22 26.52
N LYS A 64 20.42 -8.86 25.65
CA LYS A 64 21.19 -7.61 25.77
C LYS A 64 20.30 -6.37 25.71
N ILE A 65 19.33 -6.31 24.77
CA ILE A 65 18.40 -5.18 24.66
C ILE A 65 17.58 -5.02 25.96
N LYS A 66 17.07 -6.15 26.52
CA LYS A 66 16.31 -6.12 27.78
C LYS A 66 17.10 -5.52 28.95
N GLU A 67 18.40 -5.79 29.02
CA GLU A 67 19.27 -5.25 30.08
C GLU A 67 19.48 -3.74 29.96
N MET A 68 19.27 -3.14 28.79
CA MET A 68 19.44 -1.70 28.57
C MET A 68 18.33 -0.86 29.21
N GLY A 69 17.13 -1.43 29.38
CA GLY A 69 15.98 -0.70 29.95
C GLY A 69 15.58 0.51 29.09
N ALA A 70 15.70 0.38 27.77
CA ALA A 70 15.44 1.45 26.82
C ALA A 70 13.96 1.83 26.75
N THR A 71 13.68 3.05 26.33
CA THR A 71 12.35 3.61 26.15
C THR A 71 12.10 3.99 24.68
N ALA A 72 10.83 3.88 24.24
CA ALA A 72 10.42 4.21 22.88
C ALA A 72 9.18 5.11 22.86
N ALA A 73 9.08 5.95 21.83
CA ALA A 73 7.87 6.68 21.47
C ALA A 73 7.42 6.32 20.06
N ILE A 74 6.10 6.24 19.85
CA ILE A 74 5.46 6.00 18.56
C ILE A 74 4.72 7.28 18.14
N VAL A 75 5.12 7.87 17.02
CA VAL A 75 4.62 9.17 16.56
C VAL A 75 3.91 9.01 15.22
N MET A 76 2.58 8.86 15.28
CA MET A 76 1.77 8.61 14.11
C MET A 76 1.36 9.90 13.39
N HIS A 77 1.30 9.84 12.06
CA HIS A 77 0.70 10.92 11.25
C HIS A 77 -0.83 10.97 11.42
N TYR A 78 -1.44 9.78 11.55
CA TYR A 78 -2.87 9.57 11.75
C TYR A 78 -3.10 8.24 12.47
N GLY A 79 -3.99 8.24 13.47
CA GLY A 79 -4.25 7.06 14.32
C GLY A 79 -5.67 6.49 14.19
N GLY A 80 -6.50 7.09 13.33
CA GLY A 80 -7.95 6.87 13.32
C GLY A 80 -8.46 5.73 12.42
N ASN A 81 -7.61 4.81 11.94
CA ASN A 81 -8.02 3.68 11.11
C ASN A 81 -7.40 2.36 11.55
N ASP A 82 -7.89 1.26 10.99
CA ASP A 82 -7.46 -0.11 11.32
C ASP A 82 -5.97 -0.33 11.01
N TRP A 83 -5.46 0.23 9.90
CA TRP A 83 -4.06 0.17 9.53
C TRP A 83 -3.15 0.75 10.63
N SER A 84 -3.44 1.95 11.10
CA SER A 84 -2.63 2.62 12.14
C SER A 84 -2.65 1.85 13.45
N GLN A 85 -3.81 1.30 13.83
CA GLN A 85 -3.92 0.49 15.04
C GLN A 85 -3.11 -0.81 14.94
N ALA A 86 -3.13 -1.47 13.78
CA ALA A 86 -2.33 -2.68 13.56
C ALA A 86 -0.82 -2.38 13.61
N GLN A 87 -0.38 -1.26 13.03
CA GLN A 87 0.99 -0.78 13.07
C GLN A 87 1.47 -0.56 14.54
N ILE A 88 0.68 0.18 15.30
CA ILE A 88 0.93 0.43 16.73
C ILE A 88 0.98 -0.90 17.51
N ASN A 89 0.05 -1.81 17.27
CA ASN A 89 0.00 -3.10 17.93
C ASN A 89 1.24 -3.97 17.65
N GLY A 90 1.70 -3.98 16.39
CA GLY A 90 2.94 -4.67 16.00
C GLY A 90 4.16 -4.12 16.73
N LEU A 91 4.31 -2.78 16.74
CA LEU A 91 5.37 -2.07 17.48
C LEU A 91 5.33 -2.39 18.97
N GLN A 92 4.18 -2.21 19.63
CA GLN A 92 4.03 -2.44 21.07
C GLN A 92 4.30 -3.90 21.46
N THR A 93 3.82 -4.85 20.65
CA THR A 93 4.07 -6.28 20.86
C THR A 93 5.57 -6.60 20.80
N GLN A 94 6.25 -6.10 19.78
CA GLN A 94 7.67 -6.39 19.60
C GLN A 94 8.54 -5.64 20.61
N PHE A 95 8.24 -4.37 20.93
CA PHE A 95 8.91 -3.63 22.00
C PHE A 95 8.76 -4.32 23.34
N GLY A 96 7.54 -4.77 23.69
CA GLY A 96 7.30 -5.55 24.90
C GLY A 96 8.11 -6.84 24.97
N ALA A 97 8.21 -7.58 23.86
CA ALA A 97 9.05 -8.78 23.74
C ALA A 97 10.56 -8.47 23.94
N MET A 98 10.99 -7.27 23.55
CA MET A 98 12.35 -6.77 23.70
C MET A 98 12.60 -6.09 25.06
N GLY A 99 11.59 -5.95 25.92
CA GLY A 99 11.71 -5.27 27.22
C GLY A 99 11.88 -3.75 27.08
N ILE A 100 11.48 -3.17 25.98
CA ILE A 100 11.48 -1.73 25.73
C ILE A 100 10.13 -1.15 26.16
N GLU A 101 10.14 -0.12 26.99
CA GLU A 101 8.93 0.57 27.43
C GLU A 101 8.46 1.59 26.40
N VAL A 102 7.21 1.50 25.95
CA VAL A 102 6.58 2.52 25.09
C VAL A 102 6.01 3.61 26.00
N ILE A 103 6.69 4.75 26.08
CA ILE A 103 6.34 5.87 26.98
C ILE A 103 5.31 6.83 26.39
N ALA A 104 5.14 6.84 25.06
CA ALA A 104 4.19 7.68 24.37
C ALA A 104 3.72 7.08 23.05
N VAL A 105 2.45 7.28 22.73
CA VAL A 105 1.86 7.07 21.39
C VAL A 105 1.08 8.33 21.05
N THR A 106 1.41 9.01 19.95
CA THR A 106 0.73 10.24 19.52
C THR A 106 0.08 10.10 18.16
N ASP A 107 -0.91 10.94 17.89
CA ASP A 107 -1.65 11.03 16.63
C ASP A 107 -1.71 12.50 16.20
N ALA A 108 -1.05 12.81 15.11
CA ALA A 108 -1.00 14.17 14.55
C ALA A 108 -2.29 14.59 13.81
N GLY A 109 -3.17 13.64 13.47
CA GLY A 109 -4.39 13.92 12.69
C GLY A 109 -4.09 14.58 11.34
N PHE A 110 -3.01 14.16 10.67
CA PHE A 110 -2.45 14.75 9.43
C PHE A 110 -2.04 16.23 9.55
N LYS A 111 -1.76 16.73 10.76
CA LYS A 111 -1.34 18.13 10.99
C LYS A 111 0.13 18.19 11.33
N PRO A 112 0.99 18.73 10.42
CA PRO A 112 2.43 18.81 10.67
C PRO A 112 2.79 19.60 11.92
N GLU A 113 2.11 20.71 12.18
CA GLU A 113 2.32 21.54 13.37
C GLU A 113 2.02 20.80 14.66
N LYS A 114 1.02 19.91 14.66
CA LYS A 114 0.74 19.06 15.83
C LYS A 114 1.82 18.00 16.01
N GLN A 115 2.28 17.39 14.94
CA GLN A 115 3.36 16.40 15.02
C GLN A 115 4.66 17.01 15.57
N VAL A 116 5.00 18.25 15.15
CA VAL A 116 6.12 19.01 15.73
C VAL A 116 5.94 19.20 17.23
N SER A 117 4.78 19.66 17.68
CA SER A 117 4.48 19.83 19.10
C SER A 117 4.49 18.51 19.89
N ASP A 118 4.01 17.42 19.28
CA ASP A 118 4.06 16.08 19.88
C ASP A 118 5.52 15.63 20.08
N LEU A 119 6.39 15.83 19.06
CA LEU A 119 7.83 15.53 19.14
C LEU A 119 8.51 16.34 20.26
N GLU A 120 8.25 17.65 20.35
CA GLU A 120 8.81 18.50 21.42
C GLU A 120 8.40 17.98 22.82
N THR A 121 7.14 17.57 22.98
CA THR A 121 6.62 17.02 24.24
C THR A 121 7.26 15.67 24.59
N ILE A 122 7.46 14.81 23.59
CA ILE A 122 8.09 13.50 23.74
C ILE A 122 9.58 13.67 24.09
N MET A 123 10.28 14.59 23.42
CA MET A 123 11.70 14.84 23.68
C MET A 123 11.98 15.37 25.09
N ALA A 124 11.01 16.00 25.74
CA ALA A 124 11.13 16.37 27.16
C ALA A 124 11.24 15.14 28.10
N GLN A 125 10.85 13.94 27.61
CA GLN A 125 11.00 12.68 28.33
C GLN A 125 12.26 11.89 27.93
N SER A 126 13.05 12.41 26.97
CA SER A 126 14.30 11.83 26.50
C SER A 126 14.19 10.33 26.10
N PRO A 127 13.30 9.95 25.17
CA PRO A 127 13.22 8.57 24.70
C PRO A 127 14.50 8.15 23.97
N ASP A 128 14.88 6.87 24.12
CA ASP A 128 16.01 6.31 23.38
C ASP A 128 15.66 6.08 21.89
N ILE A 129 14.37 5.82 21.59
CA ILE A 129 13.86 5.45 20.28
C ILE A 129 12.63 6.29 19.95
N ILE A 130 12.54 6.73 18.70
CA ILE A 130 11.32 7.27 18.10
C ILE A 130 11.05 6.50 16.81
N VAL A 131 9.89 5.83 16.75
CA VAL A 131 9.36 5.24 15.51
C VAL A 131 8.24 6.14 15.00
N SER A 132 8.34 6.59 13.75
CA SER A 132 7.45 7.65 13.28
C SER A 132 7.19 7.61 11.78
N ILE A 133 6.03 8.12 11.38
CA ILE A 133 5.70 8.46 10.00
C ILE A 133 5.51 9.99 9.89
N PRO A 134 6.44 10.72 9.21
CA PRO A 134 6.30 12.16 9.03
C PRO A 134 5.04 12.54 8.25
N THR A 135 4.22 13.44 8.80
CA THR A 135 3.01 13.97 8.12
C THR A 135 3.37 14.77 6.89
N ASP A 136 4.44 15.56 6.98
CA ASP A 136 5.01 16.34 5.89
C ASP A 136 6.55 16.28 6.03
N PRO A 137 7.27 15.71 5.06
CA PRO A 137 8.72 15.53 5.13
C PRO A 137 9.50 16.83 5.32
N THR A 138 8.99 17.94 4.83
CA THR A 138 9.68 19.24 4.92
C THR A 138 9.31 19.99 6.20
N ALA A 139 8.04 20.09 6.51
CA ALA A 139 7.57 20.86 7.67
C ALA A 139 8.00 20.25 9.01
N THR A 140 8.16 18.93 9.08
CA THR A 140 8.57 18.22 10.32
C THR A 140 10.07 17.98 10.44
N ALA A 141 10.85 18.23 9.37
CA ALA A 141 12.29 17.89 9.33
C ALA A 141 13.11 18.48 10.50
N ALA A 142 12.86 19.74 10.87
CA ALA A 142 13.60 20.39 11.95
C ALA A 142 13.37 19.71 13.31
N ALA A 143 12.16 19.27 13.61
CA ALA A 143 11.82 18.60 14.86
C ALA A 143 12.49 17.21 14.95
N TYR A 144 12.50 16.42 13.86
CA TYR A 144 13.24 15.16 13.81
C TYR A 144 14.74 15.37 13.90
N ARG A 145 15.28 16.44 13.29
CA ARG A 145 16.70 16.78 13.41
C ARG A 145 17.07 17.05 14.87
N ALA A 146 16.29 17.83 15.58
CA ALA A 146 16.49 18.09 17.00
C ALA A 146 16.41 16.81 17.84
N ALA A 147 15.50 15.90 17.54
CA ALA A 147 15.39 14.61 18.22
C ALA A 147 16.63 13.72 17.98
N HIS A 148 17.11 13.66 16.75
CA HIS A 148 18.33 12.94 16.40
C HIS A 148 19.55 13.52 17.11
N GLU A 149 19.73 14.84 17.08
CA GLU A 149 20.84 15.54 17.74
C GLU A 149 20.83 15.39 19.27
N ALA A 150 19.64 15.21 19.86
CA ALA A 150 19.50 14.87 21.27
C ALA A 150 19.79 13.39 21.59
N GLY A 151 20.06 12.54 20.59
CA GLY A 151 20.51 11.16 20.74
C GLY A 151 19.43 10.10 20.49
N ALA A 152 18.18 10.47 20.21
CA ALA A 152 17.12 9.51 19.89
C ALA A 152 17.44 8.75 18.60
N LYS A 153 17.23 7.42 18.62
CA LYS A 153 17.32 6.55 17.44
C LYS A 153 16.03 6.65 16.66
N LEU A 154 16.10 7.12 15.40
CA LEU A 154 14.93 7.31 14.56
C LEU A 154 14.76 6.11 13.63
N VAL A 155 13.56 5.49 13.63
CA VAL A 155 13.11 4.54 12.62
C VAL A 155 11.89 5.13 11.95
N PHE A 156 11.88 5.19 10.63
CA PHE A 156 10.76 5.78 9.91
C PHE A 156 9.85 4.73 9.29
N MET A 157 8.56 5.08 9.22
CA MET A 157 7.53 4.39 8.47
C MET A 157 7.28 5.18 7.18
N ASP A 158 7.26 4.52 6.03
CA ASP A 158 6.87 5.09 4.74
C ASP A 158 7.63 6.35 4.30
N ASN A 159 7.52 7.45 5.03
CA ASN A 159 8.12 8.75 4.71
C ASN A 159 9.38 9.02 5.52
N VAL A 160 10.32 9.75 4.91
CA VAL A 160 11.55 10.22 5.55
C VAL A 160 11.61 11.75 5.51
N PRO A 161 12.02 12.44 6.58
CA PRO A 161 12.17 13.89 6.56
C PRO A 161 13.17 14.37 5.51
N THR A 162 12.88 15.49 4.88
CA THR A 162 13.72 16.05 3.81
C THR A 162 15.16 16.28 4.29
N GLY A 163 16.13 15.78 3.52
CA GLY A 163 17.56 15.93 3.79
C GLY A 163 18.12 14.98 4.84
N PHE A 164 17.38 13.94 5.22
CA PHE A 164 17.88 12.88 6.10
C PHE A 164 18.57 11.78 5.29
N VAL A 165 19.65 11.22 5.86
CA VAL A 165 20.48 10.18 5.23
C VAL A 165 20.42 8.90 6.08
N PRO A 166 20.10 7.72 5.47
CA PRO A 166 20.05 6.45 6.19
C PRO A 166 21.43 6.09 6.78
N GLY A 167 21.43 5.42 7.92
CA GLY A 167 22.64 5.06 8.65
C GLY A 167 23.37 6.25 9.32
N THR A 168 22.99 7.49 9.01
CA THR A 168 23.57 8.71 9.60
C THR A 168 22.54 9.43 10.47
N ASP A 169 21.42 9.84 9.89
CA ASP A 169 20.38 10.62 10.57
C ASP A 169 19.25 9.74 11.10
N TYR A 170 19.07 8.57 10.53
CA TYR A 170 18.08 7.57 10.96
C TYR A 170 18.57 6.14 10.68
N VAL A 171 17.96 5.19 11.34
CA VAL A 171 18.36 3.78 11.29
C VAL A 171 17.95 3.10 9.99
N SER A 172 16.68 3.19 9.67
CA SER A 172 16.05 2.55 8.50
C SER A 172 14.67 3.16 8.26
N VAL A 173 14.15 2.99 7.06
CA VAL A 173 12.74 3.20 6.75
C VAL A 173 12.08 1.87 6.35
N VAL A 174 10.90 1.61 6.92
CA VAL A 174 10.09 0.42 6.60
C VAL A 174 8.82 0.86 5.88
N SER A 175 8.46 0.14 4.81
CA SER A 175 7.24 0.41 4.06
C SER A 175 6.62 -0.89 3.54
N ALA A 176 5.41 -0.80 3.02
CA ALA A 176 4.85 -1.82 2.15
C ALA A 176 5.33 -1.63 0.70
N ASP A 177 5.15 -2.66 -0.12
CA ASP A 177 5.24 -2.51 -1.58
C ASP A 177 4.03 -1.72 -2.10
N ASN A 178 4.08 -0.39 -1.93
CA ASN A 178 2.97 0.48 -2.32
C ASN A 178 2.74 0.51 -3.84
N TYR A 179 3.81 0.44 -4.64
CA TYR A 179 3.68 0.30 -6.09
C TYR A 179 3.02 -1.04 -6.44
N GLY A 180 3.48 -2.15 -5.83
CA GLY A 180 2.90 -3.48 -6.00
C GLY A 180 1.44 -3.58 -5.53
N ASN A 181 1.05 -2.86 -4.47
CA ASN A 181 -0.36 -2.76 -4.05
C ASN A 181 -1.24 -2.07 -5.10
N GLY A 182 -0.73 -1.03 -5.75
CA GLY A 182 -1.40 -0.41 -6.90
C GLY A 182 -1.52 -1.37 -8.09
N VAL A 183 -0.45 -2.11 -8.40
CA VAL A 183 -0.43 -3.17 -9.43
C VAL A 183 -1.46 -4.27 -9.10
N ALA A 184 -1.51 -4.73 -7.85
CA ALA A 184 -2.49 -5.73 -7.40
C ALA A 184 -3.93 -5.25 -7.61
N ALA A 185 -4.24 -4.02 -7.21
CA ALA A 185 -5.56 -3.43 -7.38
C ALA A 185 -5.95 -3.29 -8.87
N ALA A 186 -4.98 -3.02 -9.77
CA ALA A 186 -5.22 -2.95 -11.21
C ALA A 186 -5.54 -4.33 -11.82
N HIS A 187 -4.78 -5.38 -11.46
CA HIS A 187 -5.08 -6.74 -11.91
C HIS A 187 -6.44 -7.22 -11.39
N LEU A 188 -6.80 -6.90 -10.13
CA LEU A 188 -8.09 -7.24 -9.56
C LEU A 188 -9.24 -6.46 -10.22
N MET A 189 -9.03 -5.18 -10.59
CA MET A 189 -9.99 -4.41 -11.40
C MET A 189 -10.22 -5.08 -12.75
N ALA A 190 -9.15 -5.44 -13.46
CA ALA A 190 -9.25 -6.09 -14.76
C ALA A 190 -9.93 -7.47 -14.66
N LYS A 191 -9.62 -8.26 -13.62
CA LYS A 191 -10.28 -9.55 -13.36
C LYS A 191 -11.77 -9.37 -13.13
N ALA A 192 -12.19 -8.36 -12.37
CA ALA A 192 -13.59 -8.09 -12.07
C ALA A 192 -14.38 -7.54 -13.28
N LEU A 193 -13.74 -6.71 -14.13
CA LEU A 193 -14.34 -6.20 -15.36
C LEU A 193 -14.48 -7.29 -16.44
N GLY A 194 -13.62 -8.31 -16.40
CA GLY A 194 -13.60 -9.39 -17.38
C GLY A 194 -13.01 -8.97 -18.74
N PRO A 195 -13.11 -9.86 -19.74
CA PRO A 195 -12.42 -9.70 -21.03
C PRO A 195 -12.91 -8.51 -21.86
N ASP A 196 -14.12 -8.02 -21.63
CA ASP A 196 -14.65 -6.87 -22.35
C ASP A 196 -14.07 -5.53 -21.84
N GLY A 197 -13.50 -5.51 -20.63
CA GLY A 197 -13.00 -4.30 -20.00
C GLY A 197 -14.05 -3.21 -19.80
N GLY A 198 -13.66 -1.96 -19.95
CA GLY A 198 -14.58 -0.83 -19.88
C GLY A 198 -13.96 0.47 -19.37
N GLU A 199 -14.81 1.46 -19.14
CA GLU A 199 -14.42 2.75 -18.59
C GLU A 199 -14.30 2.69 -17.07
N ILE A 200 -13.23 3.29 -16.54
CA ILE A 200 -13.00 3.40 -15.09
C ILE A 200 -12.64 4.82 -14.67
N GLY A 201 -12.89 5.15 -13.41
CA GLY A 201 -12.43 6.36 -12.76
C GLY A 201 -11.40 6.09 -11.68
N LEU A 202 -10.59 7.12 -11.33
CA LEU A 202 -9.63 7.05 -10.23
C LEU A 202 -9.89 8.14 -9.20
N VAL A 203 -9.94 7.75 -7.92
CA VAL A 203 -9.92 8.69 -6.78
C VAL A 203 -8.55 8.57 -6.13
N PHE A 204 -7.72 9.60 -6.28
CA PHE A 204 -6.32 9.60 -5.82
C PHE A 204 -6.05 10.68 -4.76
N HIS A 205 -4.95 10.55 -4.02
CA HIS A 205 -4.53 11.55 -3.04
C HIS A 205 -3.85 12.73 -3.74
N ALA A 206 -4.40 13.93 -3.56
CA ALA A 206 -3.92 15.14 -4.22
C ALA A 206 -2.60 15.69 -3.63
N ALA A 207 -2.29 15.34 -2.37
CA ALA A 207 -1.03 15.73 -1.76
C ALA A 207 0.14 14.94 -2.35
N ASP A 208 1.32 15.57 -2.39
CA ASP A 208 2.58 14.89 -2.75
C ASP A 208 3.05 14.02 -1.58
N PHE A 209 2.39 12.87 -1.44
CA PHE A 209 2.66 11.90 -0.39
C PHE A 209 3.22 10.63 -1.02
N PHE A 210 4.45 10.28 -0.69
CA PHE A 210 5.27 9.29 -1.38
C PHE A 210 4.53 7.96 -1.63
N VAL A 211 3.94 7.37 -0.59
CA VAL A 211 3.33 6.03 -0.71
C VAL A 211 2.05 6.01 -1.54
N THR A 212 1.20 7.03 -1.40
CA THR A 212 -0.05 7.10 -2.18
C THR A 212 0.21 7.41 -3.64
N LYS A 213 1.30 8.14 -3.93
CA LYS A 213 1.76 8.34 -5.31
C LYS A 213 2.24 7.04 -5.94
N GLN A 214 2.99 6.20 -5.23
CA GLN A 214 3.41 4.89 -5.73
C GLN A 214 2.20 3.99 -6.06
N ARG A 215 1.15 3.96 -5.21
CA ARG A 215 -0.09 3.21 -5.48
C ARG A 215 -0.75 3.66 -6.78
N TYR A 216 -0.90 4.96 -6.95
CA TYR A 216 -1.48 5.56 -8.15
C TYR A 216 -0.66 5.25 -9.41
N ASP A 217 0.68 5.42 -9.34
CA ASP A 217 1.57 5.15 -10.47
C ASP A 217 1.54 3.66 -10.85
N GLY A 218 1.56 2.75 -9.86
CA GLY A 218 1.47 1.30 -10.08
C GLY A 218 0.16 0.89 -10.73
N PHE A 219 -0.97 1.41 -10.24
CA PHE A 219 -2.28 1.15 -10.83
C PHE A 219 -2.35 1.61 -12.29
N LYS A 220 -2.00 2.87 -12.55
CA LYS A 220 -2.07 3.45 -13.91
C LYS A 220 -1.15 2.76 -14.89
N ALA A 221 0.10 2.52 -14.50
CA ALA A 221 1.06 1.86 -15.36
C ALA A 221 0.58 0.47 -15.79
N THR A 222 0.02 -0.30 -14.84
CA THR A 222 -0.50 -1.65 -15.10
C THR A 222 -1.72 -1.62 -16.03
N ILE A 223 -2.70 -0.72 -15.77
CA ILE A 223 -3.84 -0.58 -16.69
C ILE A 223 -3.37 -0.22 -18.10
N ALA A 224 -2.45 0.73 -18.23
CA ALA A 224 -1.98 1.20 -19.53
C ALA A 224 -1.18 0.14 -20.31
N SER A 225 -0.36 -0.68 -19.61
CA SER A 225 0.49 -1.67 -20.29
C SER A 225 -0.22 -2.99 -20.55
N ASP A 226 -1.03 -3.47 -19.61
CA ASP A 226 -1.51 -4.84 -19.58
C ASP A 226 -2.97 -4.99 -20.03
N TYR A 227 -3.76 -3.90 -19.95
CA TYR A 227 -5.21 -3.92 -20.18
C TYR A 227 -5.69 -2.84 -21.15
N PRO A 228 -5.34 -2.92 -22.46
CA PRO A 228 -5.71 -1.89 -23.45
C PRO A 228 -7.22 -1.78 -23.69
N ASN A 229 -8.03 -2.72 -23.20
CA ASN A 229 -9.50 -2.71 -23.20
C ASN A 229 -10.10 -1.97 -22.00
N ILE A 230 -9.28 -1.45 -21.08
CA ILE A 230 -9.72 -0.63 -19.94
C ILE A 230 -9.26 0.81 -20.17
N THR A 231 -10.20 1.75 -20.09
CA THR A 231 -9.92 3.17 -20.33
C THR A 231 -10.17 3.97 -19.05
N ILE A 232 -9.16 4.69 -18.57
CA ILE A 232 -9.32 5.66 -17.48
C ILE A 232 -9.93 6.93 -18.10
N VAL A 233 -11.20 7.25 -17.73
CA VAL A 233 -11.95 8.38 -18.32
C VAL A 233 -12.02 9.59 -17.41
N ASP A 234 -11.79 9.42 -16.10
CA ASP A 234 -11.81 10.51 -15.13
C ASP A 234 -10.87 10.23 -13.95
N GLU A 235 -10.25 11.27 -13.41
CA GLU A 235 -9.32 11.20 -12.32
C GLU A 235 -9.53 12.39 -11.38
N GLN A 236 -9.88 12.12 -10.11
CA GLN A 236 -10.17 13.16 -9.13
C GLN A 236 -9.26 13.03 -7.90
N GLY A 237 -8.60 14.13 -7.56
CA GLY A 237 -7.76 14.22 -6.36
C GLY A 237 -8.56 14.62 -5.14
N ILE A 238 -8.28 13.97 -4.00
CA ILE A 238 -8.88 14.29 -2.69
C ILE A 238 -7.82 14.82 -1.73
N GLY A 239 -8.19 15.75 -0.84
CA GLY A 239 -7.23 16.43 0.03
C GLY A 239 -7.43 16.19 1.53
N GLY A 240 -8.60 15.72 1.96
CA GLY A 240 -8.92 15.53 3.38
C GLY A 240 -9.14 16.87 4.13
N PRO A 241 -9.29 16.85 5.44
CA PRO A 241 -9.17 15.70 6.34
C PRO A 241 -10.35 14.71 6.30
N ASP A 242 -11.49 15.05 5.69
CA ASP A 242 -12.62 14.14 5.46
C ASP A 242 -12.46 13.40 4.14
N PHE A 243 -11.53 12.46 4.10
CA PHE A 243 -11.20 11.71 2.90
C PHE A 243 -12.37 10.89 2.33
N SER A 244 -13.23 10.34 3.20
CA SER A 244 -14.43 9.61 2.76
C SER A 244 -15.44 10.57 2.11
N GLY A 245 -15.74 11.71 2.74
CA GLY A 245 -16.64 12.70 2.20
C GLY A 245 -16.14 13.38 0.92
N ASP A 246 -14.82 13.60 0.80
CA ASP A 246 -14.22 14.11 -0.43
C ASP A 246 -14.29 13.08 -1.55
N ALA A 247 -14.07 11.79 -1.26
CA ALA A 247 -14.18 10.71 -2.23
C ALA A 247 -15.64 10.49 -2.67
N GLU A 248 -16.61 10.61 -1.76
CA GLU A 248 -18.03 10.55 -2.11
C GLU A 248 -18.41 11.63 -3.14
N LYS A 249 -17.98 12.89 -2.90
CA LYS A 249 -18.22 13.99 -3.84
C LYS A 249 -17.54 13.75 -5.19
N ALA A 250 -16.27 13.33 -5.17
CA ALA A 250 -15.49 13.06 -6.37
C ALA A 250 -16.12 11.94 -7.21
N ALA A 251 -16.42 10.79 -6.59
CA ALA A 251 -17.05 9.67 -7.26
C ALA A 251 -18.47 9.99 -7.77
N GLY A 252 -19.26 10.74 -7.00
CA GLY A 252 -20.59 11.20 -7.43
C GLY A 252 -20.53 12.08 -8.68
N ALA A 253 -19.56 12.99 -8.75
CA ALA A 253 -19.30 13.81 -9.93
C ALA A 253 -18.85 12.97 -11.13
N MET A 254 -17.94 12.00 -10.94
CA MET A 254 -17.51 11.07 -11.98
C MET A 254 -18.67 10.28 -12.57
N LEU A 255 -19.49 9.67 -11.71
CA LEU A 255 -20.64 8.84 -12.13
C LEU A 255 -21.70 9.65 -12.88
N THR A 256 -21.86 10.92 -12.52
CA THR A 256 -22.78 11.83 -13.21
C THR A 256 -22.25 12.23 -14.59
N SER A 257 -20.96 12.55 -14.68
CA SER A 257 -20.32 13.03 -15.92
C SER A 257 -20.02 11.90 -16.90
N ASN A 258 -19.76 10.69 -16.41
CA ASN A 258 -19.37 9.52 -17.18
C ASN A 258 -20.26 8.32 -16.82
N PRO A 259 -21.50 8.27 -17.31
CA PRO A 259 -22.48 7.24 -16.92
C PRO A 259 -22.08 5.80 -17.30
N ASN A 260 -21.10 5.63 -18.19
CA ASN A 260 -20.60 4.33 -18.63
C ASN A 260 -19.46 3.78 -17.75
N ILE A 261 -19.00 4.52 -16.75
CA ILE A 261 -18.00 4.01 -15.80
C ILE A 261 -18.50 2.72 -15.18
N LYS A 262 -17.71 1.64 -15.32
CA LYS A 262 -17.97 0.32 -14.73
C LYS A 262 -17.20 0.09 -13.43
N GLY A 263 -16.09 0.79 -13.23
CA GLY A 263 -15.29 0.64 -12.03
C GLY A 263 -14.65 1.94 -11.57
N ILE A 264 -14.37 2.03 -10.26
CA ILE A 264 -13.58 3.11 -9.67
C ILE A 264 -12.50 2.50 -8.78
N TRP A 265 -11.25 2.92 -8.98
CA TRP A 265 -10.18 2.66 -8.03
C TRP A 265 -10.09 3.80 -7.03
N ALA A 266 -9.97 3.45 -5.73
CA ALA A 266 -9.73 4.39 -4.65
C ALA A 266 -8.39 4.09 -3.98
N VAL A 267 -7.65 5.14 -3.63
CA VAL A 267 -6.23 5.07 -3.24
C VAL A 267 -5.96 4.34 -1.91
N TRP A 268 -6.96 4.24 -1.00
CA TRP A 268 -7.00 3.36 0.17
C TRP A 268 -8.45 3.13 0.63
N ASP A 269 -8.65 2.34 1.69
CA ASP A 269 -9.95 1.89 2.18
C ASP A 269 -10.93 3.00 2.58
N VAL A 270 -10.47 4.04 3.30
CA VAL A 270 -11.34 5.15 3.73
C VAL A 270 -11.95 5.93 2.55
N PRO A 271 -11.19 6.36 1.52
CA PRO A 271 -11.79 6.86 0.28
C PRO A 271 -12.71 5.87 -0.43
N ALA A 272 -12.40 4.55 -0.40
CA ALA A 272 -13.26 3.54 -1.01
C ALA A 272 -14.65 3.49 -0.34
N GLU A 273 -14.73 3.74 0.97
CA GLU A 273 -16.02 3.88 1.66
C GLU A 273 -16.85 5.04 1.09
N GLY A 274 -16.22 6.17 0.79
CA GLY A 274 -16.87 7.30 0.13
C GLY A 274 -17.34 6.95 -1.28
N VAL A 275 -16.53 6.22 -2.07
CA VAL A 275 -16.93 5.74 -3.40
C VAL A 275 -18.13 4.79 -3.29
N MET A 276 -18.17 3.89 -2.28
CA MET A 276 -19.33 3.03 -2.02
C MET A 276 -20.59 3.85 -1.70
N ALA A 277 -20.46 4.93 -0.92
CA ALA A 277 -21.57 5.83 -0.61
C ALA A 277 -22.09 6.51 -1.87
N ALA A 278 -21.20 7.04 -2.71
CA ALA A 278 -21.56 7.65 -4.00
C ALA A 278 -22.25 6.66 -4.94
N ALA A 279 -21.77 5.40 -5.02
CA ALA A 279 -22.39 4.35 -5.83
C ALA A 279 -23.83 4.11 -5.40
N ARG A 280 -24.08 3.93 -4.10
CA ARG A 280 -25.46 3.74 -3.56
C ARG A 280 -26.34 4.95 -3.85
N ALA A 281 -25.85 6.16 -3.62
CA ALA A 281 -26.60 7.41 -3.84
C ALA A 281 -26.99 7.60 -5.32
N ASN A 282 -26.19 7.08 -6.25
CA ASN A 282 -26.46 7.14 -7.70
C ASN A 282 -27.17 5.88 -8.25
N GLY A 283 -27.58 4.93 -7.40
CA GLY A 283 -28.25 3.68 -7.82
C GLY A 283 -27.37 2.77 -8.69
N ARG A 284 -26.03 2.82 -8.51
CA ARG A 284 -25.04 2.08 -9.28
C ARG A 284 -24.59 0.84 -8.50
N ASP A 285 -25.52 -0.09 -8.24
CA ASP A 285 -25.26 -1.34 -7.54
C ASP A 285 -24.32 -2.29 -8.34
N ASP A 286 -24.10 -1.98 -9.62
CA ASP A 286 -23.24 -2.69 -10.55
C ASP A 286 -21.76 -2.23 -10.48
N LEU A 287 -21.46 -1.14 -9.76
CA LEU A 287 -20.12 -0.54 -9.76
C LEU A 287 -19.08 -1.46 -9.13
N ILE A 288 -17.98 -1.67 -9.84
CA ILE A 288 -16.81 -2.39 -9.35
C ILE A 288 -15.88 -1.41 -8.65
N ILE A 289 -15.47 -1.71 -7.42
CA ILE A 289 -14.49 -0.92 -6.70
C ILE A 289 -13.29 -1.79 -6.36
N THR A 290 -12.07 -1.30 -6.64
CA THR A 290 -10.83 -1.83 -6.09
C THR A 290 -10.07 -0.75 -5.34
N THR A 291 -9.27 -1.16 -4.34
CA THR A 291 -8.61 -0.21 -3.45
C THR A 291 -7.28 -0.77 -2.92
N VAL A 292 -6.72 -0.12 -1.93
CA VAL A 292 -5.59 -0.57 -1.11
C VAL A 292 -6.04 -0.55 0.35
N ASP A 293 -5.40 -1.35 1.18
CA ASP A 293 -5.71 -1.53 2.61
C ASP A 293 -7.02 -2.30 2.89
N LEU A 294 -6.99 -3.08 3.96
CA LEU A 294 -8.05 -4.02 4.34
C LEU A 294 -8.76 -3.57 5.63
N GLY A 295 -9.42 -2.40 5.62
CA GLY A 295 -10.23 -1.97 6.77
C GLY A 295 -11.53 -2.79 6.89
N GLU A 296 -12.15 -2.79 8.07
CA GLU A 296 -13.32 -3.62 8.37
C GLU A 296 -14.49 -3.37 7.40
N ASN A 297 -14.78 -2.11 7.06
CA ASN A 297 -15.92 -1.79 6.20
C ASN A 297 -15.75 -2.28 4.76
N VAL A 298 -14.52 -2.18 4.20
CA VAL A 298 -14.25 -2.73 2.86
C VAL A 298 -14.21 -4.24 2.87
N ALA A 299 -13.73 -4.86 3.96
CA ALA A 299 -13.77 -6.30 4.16
C ALA A 299 -15.21 -6.85 4.22
N ILE A 300 -16.11 -6.17 4.95
CA ILE A 300 -17.54 -6.52 5.00
C ILE A 300 -18.16 -6.42 3.61
N SER A 301 -17.91 -5.35 2.86
CA SER A 301 -18.41 -5.21 1.49
C SER A 301 -17.91 -6.33 0.58
N MET A 302 -16.63 -6.69 0.70
CA MET A 302 -16.04 -7.81 -0.07
C MET A 302 -16.64 -9.15 0.34
N ALA A 303 -16.81 -9.42 1.63
CA ALA A 303 -17.40 -10.63 2.17
C ALA A 303 -18.84 -10.88 1.64
N GLN A 304 -19.61 -9.81 1.52
CA GLN A 304 -20.99 -9.83 1.00
C GLN A 304 -21.07 -9.93 -0.54
N GLY A 305 -19.94 -10.00 -1.25
CA GLY A 305 -19.91 -9.89 -2.71
C GLY A 305 -20.35 -8.52 -3.23
N GLY A 306 -20.28 -7.47 -2.38
CA GLY A 306 -20.70 -6.09 -2.65
C GLY A 306 -19.79 -5.36 -3.64
N PHE A 307 -19.63 -4.05 -3.48
CA PHE A 307 -18.89 -3.20 -4.42
C PHE A 307 -17.40 -3.53 -4.50
N ILE A 308 -16.75 -3.85 -3.35
CA ILE A 308 -15.32 -4.12 -3.29
C ILE A 308 -15.04 -5.51 -3.88
N LYS A 309 -14.32 -5.55 -5.01
CA LYS A 309 -13.98 -6.80 -5.71
C LYS A 309 -12.56 -7.25 -5.46
N GLY A 310 -11.72 -6.38 -4.93
CA GLY A 310 -10.35 -6.71 -4.56
C GLY A 310 -9.54 -5.50 -4.11
N LEU A 311 -8.42 -5.78 -3.48
CA LEU A 311 -7.50 -4.76 -3.01
C LEU A 311 -6.07 -5.30 -2.89
N GLY A 312 -5.09 -4.39 -2.89
CA GLY A 312 -3.74 -4.68 -2.44
C GLY A 312 -3.64 -4.37 -0.94
N ALA A 313 -3.38 -5.37 -0.12
CA ALA A 313 -3.24 -5.14 1.32
C ALA A 313 -1.79 -4.91 1.73
N GLN A 314 -1.57 -4.00 2.64
CA GLN A 314 -0.35 -3.89 3.43
C GLN A 314 -0.39 -4.90 4.59
N ARG A 315 0.75 -5.10 5.25
CA ARG A 315 0.87 -5.88 6.48
C ARG A 315 1.37 -5.01 7.62
N PRO A 316 0.54 -4.08 8.12
CA PRO A 316 0.96 -3.07 9.09
C PRO A 316 1.44 -3.66 10.42
N TYR A 317 0.85 -4.74 10.90
CA TYR A 317 1.33 -5.41 12.11
C TYR A 317 2.77 -5.92 11.94
N ASP A 318 3.06 -6.62 10.83
CA ASP A 318 4.40 -7.14 10.55
C ASP A 318 5.40 -6.00 10.33
N ALA A 319 4.99 -4.89 9.67
CA ALA A 319 5.82 -3.71 9.51
C ALA A 319 6.23 -3.13 10.87
N GLY A 320 5.28 -2.96 11.79
CA GLY A 320 5.57 -2.52 13.16
C GLY A 320 6.53 -3.44 13.91
N VAL A 321 6.41 -4.76 13.74
CA VAL A 321 7.36 -5.73 14.30
C VAL A 321 8.76 -5.52 13.73
N VAL A 322 8.89 -5.29 12.43
CA VAL A 322 10.19 -5.05 11.76
C VAL A 322 10.81 -3.74 12.22
N GLU A 323 10.04 -2.66 12.31
CA GLU A 323 10.49 -1.36 12.80
C GLU A 323 11.04 -1.43 14.22
N ALA A 324 10.35 -2.13 15.11
CA ALA A 324 10.82 -2.33 16.47
C ALA A 324 12.14 -3.13 16.52
N LYS A 325 12.30 -4.16 15.67
CA LYS A 325 13.56 -4.90 15.56
C LYS A 325 14.71 -4.03 15.04
N LEU A 326 14.44 -3.16 14.07
CA LEU A 326 15.43 -2.20 13.55
C LEU A 326 15.85 -1.18 14.61
N ALA A 327 14.92 -0.74 15.46
CA ALA A 327 15.25 0.04 16.64
C ALA A 327 16.19 -0.73 17.60
N GLY A 328 15.96 -2.04 17.76
CA GLY A 328 16.86 -2.92 18.49
C GLY A 328 18.27 -3.03 17.86
N TYR A 329 18.37 -3.05 16.52
CA TYR A 329 19.65 -2.97 15.82
C TYR A 329 20.43 -1.73 16.21
N ALA A 330 19.75 -0.57 16.23
CA ALA A 330 20.37 0.69 16.62
C ALA A 330 20.89 0.70 18.06
N LEU A 331 20.16 0.12 19.01
CA LEU A 331 20.61 -0.02 20.41
C LEU A 331 21.87 -0.89 20.52
N LEU A 332 21.98 -1.92 19.69
CA LEU A 332 23.13 -2.83 19.67
C LEU A 332 24.31 -2.30 18.85
N GLY A 333 24.16 -1.18 18.12
CA GLY A 333 25.14 -0.69 17.17
C GLY A 333 25.32 -1.61 15.96
N LYS A 334 24.26 -2.34 15.58
CA LYS A 334 24.23 -3.27 14.45
C LYS A 334 23.83 -2.52 13.19
N ASP A 335 24.48 -2.83 12.06
CA ASP A 335 24.14 -2.25 10.76
C ASP A 335 22.69 -2.64 10.35
N ALA A 336 21.94 -1.66 9.88
CA ALA A 336 20.59 -1.83 9.39
C ALA A 336 20.51 -1.60 7.87
N PRO A 337 19.63 -2.29 7.14
CA PRO A 337 19.36 -1.94 5.74
C PRO A 337 18.71 -0.54 5.66
N ASP A 338 19.03 0.22 4.61
CA ASP A 338 18.50 1.58 4.42
C ASP A 338 16.99 1.60 4.25
N PHE A 339 16.46 0.61 3.51
CA PHE A 339 15.04 0.45 3.22
C PHE A 339 14.60 -1.01 3.34
N VAL A 340 13.54 -1.26 4.08
CA VAL A 340 12.89 -2.58 4.20
C VAL A 340 11.47 -2.48 3.69
N ALA A 341 11.06 -3.41 2.84
CA ALA A 341 9.69 -3.44 2.35
C ALA A 341 9.05 -4.83 2.42
N LEU A 342 7.76 -4.84 2.76
CA LEU A 342 6.94 -6.05 2.77
C LEU A 342 6.22 -6.18 1.42
N PRO A 343 6.23 -7.36 0.77
CA PRO A 343 5.54 -7.58 -0.49
C PRO A 343 4.05 -7.26 -0.42
N ALA A 344 3.48 -6.84 -1.55
CA ALA A 344 2.05 -6.63 -1.70
C ALA A 344 1.27 -7.93 -1.46
N LEU A 345 0.11 -7.83 -0.80
CA LEU A 345 -0.80 -8.94 -0.58
C LEU A 345 -2.10 -8.71 -1.37
N PRO A 346 -2.28 -9.36 -2.53
CA PRO A 346 -3.55 -9.31 -3.24
C PRO A 346 -4.67 -9.98 -2.45
N VAL A 347 -5.79 -9.29 -2.27
CA VAL A 347 -6.96 -9.78 -1.52
C VAL A 347 -8.21 -9.70 -2.37
N SER A 348 -8.93 -10.79 -2.38
CA SER A 348 -10.28 -10.93 -2.92
C SER A 348 -11.18 -11.66 -1.91
N GLN A 349 -12.44 -11.86 -2.23
CA GLN A 349 -13.34 -12.61 -1.37
C GLN A 349 -12.81 -14.02 -1.04
N ASP A 350 -12.13 -14.65 -2.01
CA ASP A 350 -11.67 -16.04 -1.89
C ASP A 350 -10.63 -16.26 -0.78
N ASN A 351 -9.80 -15.25 -0.50
CA ASN A 351 -8.73 -15.33 0.51
C ASN A 351 -8.89 -14.33 1.67
N LEU A 352 -10.07 -13.71 1.81
CA LEU A 352 -10.31 -12.60 2.72
C LEU A 352 -9.92 -12.91 4.19
N LEU A 353 -10.35 -14.04 4.72
CA LEU A 353 -10.11 -14.39 6.14
C LEU A 353 -8.63 -14.69 6.41
N ASP A 354 -7.96 -15.38 5.48
CA ASP A 354 -6.52 -15.65 5.57
C ASP A 354 -5.70 -14.36 5.43
N ALA A 355 -6.11 -13.47 4.52
CA ALA A 355 -5.50 -12.16 4.35
C ALA A 355 -5.68 -11.29 5.59
N TRP A 356 -6.87 -11.29 6.20
CA TRP A 356 -7.10 -10.57 7.46
C TRP A 356 -6.09 -10.98 8.54
N LYS A 357 -5.89 -12.29 8.71
CA LYS A 357 -4.92 -12.80 9.68
C LYS A 357 -3.48 -12.38 9.37
N GLN A 358 -3.10 -12.31 8.10
CA GLN A 358 -1.80 -11.82 7.68
C GLN A 358 -1.62 -10.31 7.91
N VAL A 359 -2.69 -9.52 7.71
CA VAL A 359 -2.68 -8.06 7.88
C VAL A 359 -2.60 -7.67 9.36
N TYR A 360 -3.42 -8.30 10.20
CA TYR A 360 -3.66 -7.87 11.58
C TYR A 360 -3.06 -8.78 12.66
N SER A 361 -2.52 -9.95 12.27
CA SER A 361 -2.03 -11.00 13.19
C SER A 361 -3.11 -11.52 14.17
N THR A 362 -4.39 -11.35 13.81
CA THR A 362 -5.56 -11.80 14.56
C THR A 362 -6.59 -12.41 13.62
N GLU A 363 -7.55 -13.17 14.20
CA GLU A 363 -8.71 -13.62 13.43
C GLU A 363 -9.59 -12.43 13.01
N ALA A 364 -10.28 -12.58 11.87
CA ALA A 364 -11.24 -11.57 11.40
C ALA A 364 -12.33 -11.31 12.46
N THR A 365 -12.84 -10.07 12.46
CA THR A 365 -13.93 -9.69 13.37
C THR A 365 -15.18 -10.54 13.13
N GLU A 366 -16.04 -10.61 14.14
CA GLU A 366 -17.30 -11.35 14.00
C GLU A 366 -18.19 -10.73 12.91
N ASN A 367 -18.12 -9.42 12.66
CA ASN A 367 -18.86 -8.76 11.60
C ASN A 367 -18.40 -9.24 10.21
N VAL A 368 -17.08 -9.31 9.99
CA VAL A 368 -16.52 -9.81 8.73
C VAL A 368 -16.88 -11.27 8.51
N LYS A 369 -16.72 -12.13 9.54
CA LYS A 369 -17.07 -13.57 9.47
C LYS A 369 -18.56 -13.77 9.18
N ALA A 370 -19.43 -13.04 9.86
CA ALA A 370 -20.88 -13.12 9.64
C ALA A 370 -21.29 -12.65 8.23
N SER A 371 -20.51 -11.77 7.63
CA SER A 371 -20.76 -11.26 6.27
C SER A 371 -20.33 -12.21 5.15
N MET A 372 -19.59 -13.28 5.46
CA MET A 372 -19.19 -14.34 4.52
C MET A 372 -20.33 -15.36 4.24
N GLN A 373 -21.44 -15.27 4.95
CA GLN A 373 -22.60 -16.18 4.82
C GLN A 373 -23.62 -15.57 3.85
#